data_aaec942472278dae0b955973f8b3d8c0
#
_entry.id   aaec942472278dae0b955973f8b3d8c0
#
_cell.length_a   1.000
_cell.length_b   1.000
_cell.length_c   1.000
_cell.angle_alpha   90.00
_cell.angle_beta   90.00
_cell.angle_gamma   90.00
#
_symmetry.space_group_name_H-M   'P 1'
#
loop_
_entity.id
_entity.type
_entity.pdbx_description
1 polymer ?
#
loop_
_entity_poly.entity_id
_entity_poly.type
_entity_poly.pdbx_seq_one_letter_code
_entity_poly.pdbx_strand_id
1 'polypeptide(L)'
;MTVKITVAGKNIEFTAELYDNAAAKELYARLPLNIDMSDMPHEKYCYLDFSLPVSEERPRNIRTGDIMLWGNNCLVLFYEDFTTSYNYTRIGKIVDVDGLISALKGNIVLKIEAVELT
;
A
#
# COMPACT_ATOMS: atom_id res chain seq x y z
N MET A 1 -10.21 -4.56 -7.82
CA MET A 1 -10.57 -4.95 -6.43
C MET A 1 -10.42 -3.73 -5.54
N THR A 2 -11.49 -3.33 -4.91
CA THR A 2 -11.52 -2.13 -4.08
C THR A 2 -11.28 -2.49 -2.61
N VAL A 3 -10.42 -1.74 -1.95
CA VAL A 3 -10.12 -1.91 -0.52
C VAL A 3 -10.25 -0.58 0.21
N LYS A 4 -10.48 -0.66 1.51
CA LYS A 4 -10.51 0.48 2.41
C LYS A 4 -9.28 0.41 3.30
N ILE A 5 -8.56 1.53 3.41
CA ILE A 5 -7.41 1.67 4.28
C ILE A 5 -7.77 2.67 5.37
N THR A 6 -7.76 2.22 6.61
CA THR A 6 -8.08 3.05 7.77
C THR A 6 -6.82 3.28 8.59
N VAL A 7 -6.58 4.53 8.98
CA VAL A 7 -5.49 4.86 9.90
C VAL A 7 -6.02 4.71 11.32
N ALA A 8 -5.52 3.72 12.04
CA ALA A 8 -6.01 3.41 13.38
C ALA A 8 -5.84 4.60 14.33
N GLY A 9 -6.86 4.88 15.12
CA GLY A 9 -6.86 5.95 16.11
C GLY A 9 -7.07 7.36 15.57
N LYS A 10 -7.16 7.52 14.23
CA LYS A 10 -7.32 8.85 13.62
C LYS A 10 -8.67 9.06 12.95
N ASN A 11 -9.49 8.03 12.85
CA ASN A 11 -10.80 8.08 12.20
C ASN A 11 -10.70 8.64 10.76
N ILE A 12 -9.65 8.26 10.05
CA ILE A 12 -9.36 8.68 8.67
C ILE A 12 -9.29 7.42 7.83
N GLU A 13 -9.95 7.45 6.66
CA GLU A 13 -9.91 6.31 5.74
C GLU A 13 -9.68 6.75 4.30
N PHE A 14 -9.08 5.86 3.54
CA PHE A 14 -8.83 6.03 2.10
C PHE A 14 -9.36 4.82 1.35
N THR A 15 -9.76 5.04 0.11
CA THR A 15 -10.12 3.97 -0.82
C THR A 15 -8.94 3.71 -1.74
N ALA A 16 -8.61 2.45 -1.95
CA ALA A 16 -7.57 2.06 -2.90
C ALA A 16 -8.12 1.03 -3.88
N GLU A 17 -7.60 1.07 -5.10
CA GLU A 17 -7.86 0.06 -6.12
C GLU A 17 -6.63 -0.83 -6.26
N LEU A 18 -6.82 -2.13 -6.09
CA LEU A 18 -5.77 -3.11 -6.33
C LEU A 18 -5.81 -3.55 -7.79
N TYR A 19 -4.63 -3.75 -8.36
CA TYR A 19 -4.50 -4.20 -9.75
C TYR A 19 -4.90 -5.66 -9.89
N ASP A 20 -5.18 -6.08 -11.12
CA ASP A 20 -5.54 -7.46 -11.45
C ASP A 20 -4.26 -8.26 -11.76
N ASN A 21 -3.46 -8.53 -10.74
CA ASN A 21 -2.27 -9.38 -10.86
C ASN A 21 -2.18 -10.35 -9.69
N ALA A 22 -1.25 -11.29 -9.78
CA ALA A 22 -1.13 -12.35 -8.79
C ALA A 22 -0.83 -11.84 -7.38
N ALA A 23 0.06 -10.85 -7.26
CA ALA A 23 0.43 -10.29 -5.95
C ALA A 23 -0.76 -9.60 -5.29
N ALA A 24 -1.48 -8.76 -6.03
CA ALA A 24 -2.63 -8.03 -5.52
C ALA A 24 -3.78 -8.98 -5.14
N LYS A 25 -4.01 -10.01 -5.94
CA LYS A 25 -5.04 -11.02 -5.65
C LYS A 25 -4.74 -11.79 -4.38
N GLU A 26 -3.47 -12.17 -4.17
CA GLU A 26 -3.08 -12.89 -2.95
C GLU A 26 -3.20 -11.99 -1.73
N LEU A 27 -2.80 -10.72 -1.83
CA LEU A 27 -3.00 -9.76 -0.74
C LEU A 27 -4.48 -9.61 -0.41
N TYR A 28 -5.31 -9.45 -1.43
CA TYR A 28 -6.76 -9.31 -1.26
C TYR A 28 -7.37 -10.53 -0.54
N ALA A 29 -6.89 -11.73 -0.89
CA ALA A 29 -7.37 -12.98 -0.28
C ALA A 29 -7.03 -13.08 1.21
N ARG A 30 -6.04 -12.33 1.68
CA ARG A 30 -5.60 -12.34 3.09
C ARG A 30 -6.19 -11.22 3.93
N LEU A 31 -7.02 -10.36 3.35
CA LEU A 31 -7.67 -9.28 4.09
C LEU A 31 -8.76 -9.83 5.03
N PRO A 32 -9.04 -9.18 6.17
CA PRO A 32 -8.45 -7.94 6.63
C PRO A 32 -7.06 -8.10 7.24
N LEU A 33 -6.27 -7.04 7.17
CA LEU A 33 -4.93 -7.00 7.75
C LEU A 33 -4.78 -5.75 8.59
N ASN A 34 -4.11 -5.89 9.73
CA ASN A 34 -3.64 -4.76 10.53
C ASN A 34 -2.13 -4.76 10.47
N ILE A 35 -1.54 -3.68 9.99
CA ILE A 35 -0.09 -3.62 9.77
C ILE A 35 0.53 -2.38 10.41
N ASP A 36 1.62 -2.60 11.15
CA ASP A 36 2.45 -1.54 11.71
C ASP A 36 3.36 -1.02 10.62
N MET A 37 3.23 0.28 10.30
CA MET A 37 4.02 0.89 9.25
C MET A 37 5.22 1.62 9.82
N SER A 38 6.38 1.37 9.26
CA SER A 38 7.62 2.07 9.55
C SER A 38 7.86 3.17 8.52
N ASP A 39 8.63 4.18 8.89
CA ASP A 39 8.85 5.35 8.05
C ASP A 39 10.22 5.32 7.37
N MET A 40 10.23 5.72 6.11
CA MET A 40 11.43 6.05 5.33
C MET A 40 11.13 7.30 4.53
N PRO A 41 12.16 7.98 3.98
CA PRO A 41 11.87 9.07 3.06
C PRO A 41 10.94 8.61 1.93
N HIS A 42 9.88 9.39 1.68
CA HIS A 42 8.87 9.19 0.63
C HIS A 42 7.86 8.06 0.89
N GLU A 43 8.03 7.20 1.90
CA GLU A 43 7.24 5.99 2.02
C GLU A 43 6.99 5.51 3.44
N LYS A 44 5.89 4.77 3.61
CA LYS A 44 5.64 3.89 4.74
C LYS A 44 5.79 2.46 4.26
N TYR A 45 6.39 1.59 5.07
CA TYR A 45 6.61 0.21 4.69
C TYR A 45 6.35 -0.74 5.86
N CYS A 46 6.05 -1.99 5.51
CA CYS A 46 5.85 -3.07 6.47
C CYS A 46 6.33 -4.39 5.87
N TYR A 47 7.15 -5.12 6.60
CA TYR A 47 7.49 -6.49 6.23
C TYR A 47 6.34 -7.40 6.69
N LEU A 48 5.65 -7.99 5.72
CA LEU A 48 4.58 -8.94 5.99
C LEU A 48 5.18 -10.26 6.51
N ASP A 49 4.39 -11.00 7.29
CA ASP A 49 4.79 -12.32 7.79
C ASP A 49 4.49 -13.45 6.79
N PHE A 50 4.19 -13.08 5.56
CA PHE A 50 3.98 -14.00 4.44
C PHE A 50 4.53 -13.39 3.17
N SER A 51 4.79 -14.23 2.17
CA SER A 51 5.29 -13.79 0.87
C SER A 51 4.15 -13.65 -0.13
N LEU A 52 4.33 -12.73 -1.07
CA LEU A 52 3.41 -12.55 -2.20
C LEU A 52 4.13 -12.93 -3.49
N PRO A 53 3.38 -13.36 -4.52
CA PRO A 53 3.97 -13.59 -5.85
C PRO A 53 4.67 -12.33 -6.35
N VAL A 54 5.83 -12.51 -6.99
CA VAL A 54 6.68 -11.41 -7.45
C VAL A 54 6.62 -11.31 -8.96
N SER A 55 6.40 -10.11 -9.47
CA SER A 55 6.50 -9.76 -10.88
C SER A 55 7.08 -8.36 -10.98
N GLU A 56 8.40 -8.27 -10.82
CA GLU A 56 9.08 -6.99 -10.70
C GLU A 56 9.16 -6.25 -12.03
N GLU A 57 9.00 -4.93 -11.92
CA GLU A 57 9.24 -3.99 -13.00
C GLU A 57 9.92 -2.75 -12.43
N ARG A 58 10.49 -1.94 -13.30
CA ARG A 58 11.08 -0.65 -12.92
C ARG A 58 10.08 0.46 -13.19
N PRO A 59 9.35 0.95 -12.16
CA PRO A 59 8.33 1.97 -12.39
C PRO A 59 8.90 3.33 -12.79
N ARG A 60 10.13 3.64 -12.36
CA ARG A 60 10.84 4.91 -12.56
C ARG A 60 10.20 6.09 -11.85
N ASN A 61 8.96 6.41 -12.17
CA ASN A 61 8.21 7.50 -11.54
C ASN A 61 7.23 6.93 -10.54
N ILE A 62 7.35 7.35 -9.28
CA ILE A 62 6.45 6.99 -8.20
C ILE A 62 5.51 8.16 -7.97
N ARG A 63 4.22 7.87 -7.79
CA ARG A 63 3.20 8.86 -7.47
C ARG A 63 2.67 8.65 -6.06
N THR A 64 2.34 9.76 -5.41
CA THR A 64 1.67 9.72 -4.10
C THR A 64 0.45 8.79 -4.16
N GLY A 65 0.38 7.86 -3.23
CA GLY A 65 -0.70 6.87 -3.18
C GLY A 65 -0.39 5.55 -3.85
N ASP A 66 0.74 5.43 -4.55
CA ASP A 66 1.15 4.15 -5.12
C ASP A 66 1.40 3.13 -4.00
N ILE A 67 0.93 1.90 -4.23
CA ILE A 67 1.14 0.76 -3.33
C ILE A 67 1.91 -0.29 -4.11
N MET A 68 3.07 -0.66 -3.59
CA MET A 68 3.96 -1.60 -4.27
C MET A 68 4.56 -2.61 -3.31
N LEU A 69 5.15 -3.65 -3.86
CA LEU A 69 5.86 -4.69 -3.12
C LEU A 69 7.34 -4.62 -3.48
N TRP A 70 8.19 -4.44 -2.48
CA TRP A 70 9.63 -4.55 -2.64
C TRP A 70 10.07 -5.93 -2.17
N GLY A 71 10.85 -6.64 -3.00
CA GLY A 71 11.12 -8.05 -2.72
C GLY A 71 9.83 -8.86 -2.77
N ASN A 72 9.67 -9.82 -1.88
CA ASN A 72 8.49 -10.69 -1.83
C ASN A 72 7.55 -10.45 -0.65
N ASN A 73 7.92 -9.59 0.31
CA ASN A 73 7.12 -9.40 1.52
C ASN A 73 7.12 -7.98 2.08
N CYS A 74 7.79 -7.02 1.45
CA CYS A 74 7.79 -5.64 1.93
C CYS A 74 6.70 -4.83 1.21
N LEU A 75 5.60 -4.57 1.91
CA LEU A 75 4.51 -3.76 1.39
C LEU A 75 4.84 -2.29 1.62
N VAL A 76 4.77 -1.49 0.56
CA VAL A 76 5.16 -0.07 0.56
C VAL A 76 4.00 0.78 0.13
N LEU A 77 3.72 1.83 0.90
CA LEU A 77 2.76 2.88 0.57
C LEU A 77 3.53 4.20 0.42
N PHE A 78 3.52 4.74 -0.79
CA PHE A 78 4.23 5.97 -1.09
C PHE A 78 3.36 7.20 -0.81
N TYR A 79 3.91 8.19 -0.12
CA TYR A 79 3.19 9.43 0.21
C TYR A 79 3.79 10.67 -0.44
N GLU A 80 4.76 10.50 -1.33
CA GLU A 80 5.36 11.58 -2.12
C GLU A 80 5.65 11.12 -3.54
N ASP A 81 5.64 12.06 -4.48
CA ASP A 81 6.09 11.83 -5.85
C ASP A 81 7.62 11.88 -5.89
N PHE A 82 8.25 10.92 -6.52
CA PHE A 82 9.71 10.93 -6.73
C PHE A 82 10.09 9.93 -7.81
N THR A 83 11.38 9.91 -8.18
CA THR A 83 11.91 8.93 -9.13
C THR A 83 12.75 7.91 -8.39
N THR A 84 12.72 6.68 -8.85
CA THR A 84 13.45 5.57 -8.25
C THR A 84 14.14 4.73 -9.32
N SER A 85 15.25 4.09 -8.96
CA SER A 85 15.90 3.08 -9.79
C SER A 85 15.60 1.66 -9.33
N TYR A 86 14.85 1.50 -8.25
CA TYR A 86 14.50 0.18 -7.71
C TYR A 86 13.40 -0.50 -8.52
N ASN A 87 13.34 -1.82 -8.40
CA ASN A 87 12.30 -2.64 -8.99
C ASN A 87 11.26 -2.97 -7.93
N TYR A 88 10.00 -3.00 -8.34
CA TYR A 88 8.86 -3.31 -7.48
C TYR A 88 7.85 -4.16 -8.23
N THR A 89 7.03 -4.90 -7.48
CA THR A 89 5.81 -5.50 -8.00
C THR A 89 4.66 -4.53 -7.68
N ARG A 90 3.85 -4.17 -8.67
CA ARG A 90 2.73 -3.25 -8.46
C ARG A 90 1.60 -3.94 -7.70
N ILE A 91 1.03 -3.26 -6.73
CA ILE A 91 -0.10 -3.77 -5.93
C ILE A 91 -1.37 -2.98 -6.22
N GLY A 92 -1.31 -1.66 -6.18
CA GLY A 92 -2.48 -0.82 -6.39
C GLY A 92 -2.17 0.65 -6.18
N LYS A 93 -3.24 1.44 -5.98
CA LYS A 93 -3.10 2.87 -5.74
C LYS A 93 -4.28 3.39 -4.94
N ILE A 94 -4.04 4.41 -4.13
CA ILE A 94 -5.09 5.16 -3.44
C ILE A 94 -5.78 6.06 -4.47
N VAL A 95 -7.10 6.06 -4.46
CA VAL A 95 -7.92 6.77 -5.46
C VAL A 95 -7.87 8.28 -5.26
N ASP A 96 -8.01 8.73 -4.00
CA ASP A 96 -7.96 10.15 -3.64
C ASP A 96 -6.91 10.33 -2.56
N VAL A 97 -5.84 11.06 -2.88
CA VAL A 97 -4.69 11.21 -1.98
C VAL A 97 -4.75 12.49 -1.12
N ASP A 98 -5.86 13.24 -1.17
CA ASP A 98 -6.01 14.43 -0.35
C ASP A 98 -5.91 14.07 1.14
N GLY A 99 -5.00 14.76 1.83
CA GLY A 99 -4.77 14.52 3.26
C GLY A 99 -3.90 13.31 3.58
N LEU A 100 -3.40 12.58 2.58
CA LEU A 100 -2.64 11.34 2.81
C LEU A 100 -1.36 11.61 3.60
N ILE A 101 -0.56 12.59 3.21
CA ILE A 101 0.70 12.92 3.89
C ILE A 101 0.45 13.20 5.38
N SER A 102 -0.54 14.03 5.69
CA SER A 102 -0.88 14.36 7.08
C SER A 102 -1.35 13.14 7.87
N ALA A 103 -2.16 12.27 7.24
CA ALA A 103 -2.69 11.08 7.87
C ALA A 103 -1.59 10.07 8.22
N LEU A 104 -0.51 10.03 7.44
CA LEU A 104 0.57 9.07 7.61
C LEU A 104 1.72 9.55 8.49
N LYS A 105 1.61 10.71 9.12
CA LYS A 105 2.65 11.22 10.02
C LYS A 105 2.79 10.39 11.27
N GLY A 106 4.05 10.13 11.66
CA GLY A 106 4.37 9.41 12.88
C GLY A 106 4.25 7.90 12.74
N ASN A 107 4.22 7.22 13.86
CA ASN A 107 4.02 5.77 13.90
C ASN A 107 2.55 5.49 13.68
N ILE A 108 2.24 4.70 12.67
CA ILE A 108 0.85 4.40 12.31
C ILE A 108 0.61 2.90 12.17
N VAL A 109 -0.62 2.51 12.49
CA VAL A 109 -1.14 1.19 12.16
C VAL A 109 -2.22 1.38 11.11
N LEU A 110 -2.13 0.63 10.03
CA LEU A 110 -3.15 0.63 8.98
C LEU A 110 -3.98 -0.63 9.07
N LYS A 111 -5.28 -0.47 8.91
CA LYS A 111 -6.20 -1.59 8.68
C LYS A 111 -6.58 -1.58 7.21
N ILE A 112 -6.36 -2.69 6.54
CA ILE A 112 -6.75 -2.86 5.14
C ILE A 112 -7.85 -3.91 5.10
N GLU A 113 -8.98 -3.56 4.49
CA GLU A 113 -10.12 -4.46 4.39
C GLU A 113 -10.77 -4.37 3.02
N ALA A 114 -11.33 -5.50 2.58
CA ALA A 114 -12.07 -5.55 1.33
C ALA A 114 -13.34 -4.72 1.44
N VAL A 115 -13.70 -4.03 0.36
CA VAL A 115 -14.99 -3.35 0.26
C VAL A 115 -15.95 -4.31 -0.42
N GLU A 116 -17.00 -4.70 0.31
CA GLU A 116 -18.03 -5.55 -0.24
C GLU A 116 -19.08 -4.68 -0.96
N LEU A 117 -19.32 -5.02 -2.20
CA LEU A 117 -20.40 -4.40 -2.98
C LEU A 117 -21.64 -5.28 -2.83
N THR A 118 -22.62 -4.79 -2.10
CA THR A 118 -23.92 -5.45 -1.96
C THR A 118 -24.91 -4.90 -2.96
#